data_4980195b6ffb67e4fa70054c0f882eec
#
_entry.id   4980195b6ffb67e4fa70054c0f882eec
#
_cell.length_a   1.000
_cell.length_b   1.000
_cell.length_c   1.000
_cell.angle_alpha   90.00
_cell.angle_beta   90.00
_cell.angle_gamma   90.00
#
_symmetry.space_group_name_H-M   'P 1'
#
loop_
_entity.id
_entity.type
_entity.pdbx_description
1 polymer ?
#
loop_
_entity_poly.entity_id
_entity_poly.type
_entity_poly.pdbx_seq_one_letter_code
_entity_poly.pdbx_strand_id
1 'polypeptide(L)'
;MGEVTVRVNGKPYTVGCADGQEARVQDLARVFDEHVGMVVSDVGAIGEVRLFLMAALLMIDEMQDLREQIGEANSGVARVSAGAHEMERRAAFAITDAAARLERLLGAS
;
A
#
# COMPACT_ATOMS: atom_id res chain seq x y z
N MET A 1 5.63 7.37 20.87
CA MET A 1 5.83 7.16 19.43
C MET A 1 7.23 6.69 19.16
N GLY A 2 7.37 5.61 18.45
CA GLY A 2 8.65 5.06 18.07
C GLY A 2 9.06 5.47 16.66
N GLU A 3 10.30 5.21 16.34
CA GLU A 3 10.83 5.35 14.99
C GLU A 3 11.48 4.04 14.59
N VAL A 4 11.40 3.73 13.31
CA VAL A 4 12.03 2.55 12.74
C VAL A 4 12.68 2.91 11.41
N THR A 5 13.86 2.35 11.16
CA THR A 5 14.55 2.52 9.89
C THR A 5 14.26 1.31 9.02
N VAL A 6 13.71 1.56 7.85
CA VAL A 6 13.41 0.53 6.85
C VAL A 6 14.27 0.74 5.61
N ARG A 7 14.51 -0.32 4.88
CA ARG A 7 15.25 -0.24 3.63
C ARG A 7 14.33 -0.51 2.46
N VAL A 8 14.31 0.40 1.50
CA VAL A 8 13.55 0.26 0.27
C VAL A 8 14.45 0.68 -0.90
N ASN A 9 14.55 -0.18 -1.88
CA ASN A 9 15.42 0.02 -3.05
C ASN A 9 16.89 0.28 -2.66
N GLY A 10 17.34 -0.39 -1.61
CA GLY A 10 18.71 -0.27 -1.11
C GLY A 10 19.00 0.97 -0.29
N LYS A 11 18.01 1.82 -0.05
CA LYS A 11 18.19 3.06 0.71
C LYS A 11 17.47 3.00 2.06
N PRO A 12 18.06 3.56 3.11
CA PRO A 12 17.42 3.61 4.42
C PRO A 12 16.44 4.77 4.51
N TYR A 13 15.31 4.52 5.15
CA TYR A 13 14.30 5.54 5.46
C TYR A 13 13.88 5.38 6.91
N THR A 14 13.88 6.45 7.66
CA THR A 14 13.37 6.45 9.02
C THR A 14 11.94 6.94 9.02
N VAL A 15 11.04 6.12 9.55
CA VAL A 15 9.61 6.43 9.60
C VAL A 15 9.12 6.34 11.04
N GLY A 16 8.14 7.17 11.37
CA GLY A 16 7.47 7.12 12.66
C GLY A 16 6.48 5.96 12.72
N CYS A 17 6.36 5.35 13.88
CA CYS A 17 5.38 4.31 14.10
C CYS A 17 4.87 4.35 15.54
N ALA A 18 3.74 3.69 15.80
CA ALA A 18 3.25 3.53 17.15
C ALA A 18 4.18 2.60 17.94
N ASP A 19 4.26 2.80 19.24
CA ASP A 19 5.07 1.96 20.10
C ASP A 19 4.61 0.50 20.01
N GLY A 20 5.57 -0.40 19.83
CA GLY A 20 5.30 -1.81 19.66
C GLY A 20 4.96 -2.25 18.24
N GLN A 21 4.91 -1.33 17.27
CA GLN A 21 4.60 -1.63 15.87
C GLN A 21 5.83 -1.67 14.97
N GLU A 22 7.02 -1.52 15.53
CA GLU A 22 8.28 -1.44 14.76
C GLU A 22 8.50 -2.67 13.88
N ALA A 23 8.31 -3.85 14.43
CA ALA A 23 8.49 -5.10 13.69
C ALA A 23 7.47 -5.23 12.55
N ARG A 24 6.23 -4.79 12.79
CA ARG A 24 5.20 -4.81 11.76
C ARG A 24 5.53 -3.85 10.63
N VAL A 25 6.01 -2.65 10.94
CA VAL A 25 6.40 -1.66 9.94
C VAL A 25 7.56 -2.18 9.10
N GLN A 26 8.55 -2.83 9.71
CA GLN A 26 9.65 -3.46 8.98
C GLN A 26 9.15 -4.55 8.02
N ASP A 27 8.19 -5.35 8.45
CA ASP A 27 7.59 -6.40 7.64
C ASP A 27 6.84 -5.82 6.44
N LEU A 28 6.05 -4.79 6.68
CA LEU A 28 5.33 -4.08 5.62
C LEU A 28 6.29 -3.42 4.63
N ALA A 29 7.37 -2.83 5.11
CA ALA A 29 8.38 -2.23 4.26
C ALA A 29 9.10 -3.26 3.40
N ARG A 30 9.32 -4.46 3.91
CA ARG A 30 9.91 -5.56 3.14
C ARG A 30 9.01 -5.95 1.97
N VAL A 31 7.72 -6.04 2.19
CA VAL A 31 6.74 -6.33 1.13
C VAL A 31 6.73 -5.19 0.10
N PHE A 32 6.77 -3.95 0.56
CA PHE A 32 6.85 -2.80 -0.33
C PHE A 32 8.13 -2.82 -1.17
N ASP A 33 9.25 -3.15 -0.54
CA ASP A 33 10.55 -3.26 -1.23
C ASP A 33 10.50 -4.32 -2.35
N GLU A 34 9.86 -5.45 -2.11
CA GLU A 34 9.65 -6.47 -3.13
C GLU A 34 8.88 -5.91 -4.34
N HIS A 35 7.82 -5.17 -4.10
CA HIS A 35 7.03 -4.54 -5.16
C HIS A 35 7.82 -3.46 -5.90
N VAL A 36 8.60 -2.67 -5.19
CA VAL A 36 9.51 -1.69 -5.80
C VAL A 36 10.52 -2.41 -6.72
N GLY A 37 11.07 -3.53 -6.27
CA GLY A 37 11.98 -4.34 -7.08
C GLY A 37 11.35 -4.84 -8.38
N MET A 38 10.08 -5.23 -8.33
CA MET A 38 9.32 -5.65 -9.52
C MET A 38 9.17 -4.50 -10.51
N VAL A 39 8.84 -3.31 -10.03
CA VAL A 39 8.71 -2.12 -10.88
C VAL A 39 10.04 -1.74 -11.51
N VAL A 40 11.12 -1.76 -10.74
CA VAL A 40 12.47 -1.49 -11.27
C VAL A 40 12.84 -2.46 -12.39
N SER A 41 12.51 -3.73 -12.22
CA SER A 41 12.77 -4.75 -13.26
C SER A 41 12.02 -4.46 -14.56
N ASP A 42 10.81 -3.89 -14.48
CA ASP A 42 9.99 -3.64 -15.65
C ASP A 42 10.31 -2.32 -16.35
N VAL A 43 10.52 -1.26 -15.57
CA VAL A 43 10.63 0.11 -16.13
C VAL A 43 11.99 0.75 -15.92
N GLY A 44 12.86 0.15 -15.14
CA GLY A 44 14.18 0.71 -14.83
C GLY A 44 14.12 1.86 -13.84
N ALA A 45 15.20 2.64 -13.78
CA ALA A 45 15.33 3.74 -12.85
C ALA A 45 14.61 4.99 -13.40
N ILE A 46 13.47 5.30 -12.83
CA ILE A 46 12.61 6.41 -13.26
C ILE A 46 12.49 7.53 -12.23
N GLY A 47 13.33 7.50 -11.20
CA GLY A 47 13.23 8.41 -10.08
C GLY A 47 12.44 7.78 -8.93
N GLU A 48 12.84 8.12 -7.73
CA GLU A 48 12.38 7.43 -6.51
C GLU A 48 10.90 7.67 -6.23
N VAL A 49 10.43 8.90 -6.38
CA VAL A 49 9.01 9.23 -6.14
C VAL A 49 8.10 8.50 -7.11
N ARG A 50 8.44 8.48 -8.40
CA ARG A 50 7.66 7.75 -9.40
C ARG A 50 7.68 6.25 -9.17
N LEU A 51 8.83 5.73 -8.81
CA LEU A 51 9.03 4.33 -8.49
C LEU A 51 8.12 3.91 -7.33
N PHE A 52 8.11 4.68 -6.26
CA PHE A 52 7.28 4.41 -5.09
C PHE A 52 5.79 4.56 -5.42
N LEU A 53 5.43 5.55 -6.22
CA LEU A 53 4.04 5.72 -6.66
C LEU A 53 3.56 4.52 -7.46
N MET A 54 4.36 4.06 -8.42
CA MET A 54 4.02 2.89 -9.22
C MET A 54 3.92 1.61 -8.39
N ALA A 55 4.84 1.42 -7.45
CA ALA A 55 4.78 0.29 -6.53
C ALA A 55 3.53 0.34 -5.65
N ALA A 56 3.19 1.51 -5.14
CA ALA A 56 1.98 1.69 -4.34
C ALA A 56 0.71 1.40 -5.15
N LEU A 57 0.64 1.88 -6.38
CA LEU A 57 -0.50 1.62 -7.26
C LEU A 57 -0.64 0.14 -7.59
N LEU A 58 0.48 -0.55 -7.81
CA LEU A 58 0.50 -1.99 -8.04
C LEU A 58 -0.04 -2.75 -6.82
N MET A 59 0.38 -2.37 -5.64
CA MET A 59 -0.08 -2.99 -4.40
C MET A 59 -1.58 -2.76 -4.18
N ILE A 60 -2.06 -1.57 -4.48
CA ILE A 60 -3.49 -1.23 -4.38
C ILE A 60 -4.32 -2.06 -5.36
N ASP A 61 -3.82 -2.22 -6.58
CA ASP A 61 -4.47 -3.04 -7.60
C ASP A 61 -4.60 -4.49 -7.13
N GLU A 62 -3.53 -5.07 -6.60
CA GLU A 62 -3.56 -6.42 -6.02
C GLU A 62 -4.52 -6.51 -4.83
N MET A 63 -4.57 -5.49 -4.00
CA MET A 63 -5.48 -5.44 -2.86
C MET A 63 -6.94 -5.43 -3.32
N GLN A 64 -7.26 -4.69 -4.38
CA GLN A 64 -8.61 -4.67 -4.95
C GLN A 64 -8.98 -6.02 -5.55
N ASP A 65 -8.07 -6.66 -6.27
CA ASP A 65 -8.29 -8.01 -6.81
C ASP A 65 -8.60 -9.00 -5.70
N LEU A 66 -7.83 -8.98 -4.62
CA LEU A 66 -8.07 -9.85 -3.47
C LEU A 66 -9.42 -9.58 -2.82
N ARG A 67 -9.82 -8.33 -2.72
CA ARG A 67 -11.13 -7.95 -2.18
C ARG A 67 -12.27 -8.43 -3.06
N GLU A 68 -12.12 -8.33 -4.37
CA GLU A 68 -13.08 -8.88 -5.32
C GLU A 68 -13.21 -10.40 -5.17
N GLN A 69 -12.09 -11.11 -5.05
CA GLN A 69 -12.08 -12.54 -4.84
C GLN A 69 -12.76 -12.93 -3.51
N ILE A 70 -12.50 -12.19 -2.46
CA ILE A 70 -13.17 -12.38 -1.17
C ILE A 70 -14.67 -12.10 -1.30
N GLY A 71 -15.03 -11.02 -1.99
CA GLY A 71 -16.42 -10.68 -2.27
C GLY A 71 -17.13 -11.77 -3.04
N GLU A 72 -16.53 -12.32 -4.08
CA GLU A 72 -17.06 -13.44 -4.86
C GLU A 72 -17.16 -14.70 -4.02
N ALA A 73 -16.14 -15.01 -3.22
CA ALA A 73 -16.14 -16.18 -2.36
C ALA A 73 -17.21 -16.11 -1.26
N ASN A 74 -17.42 -14.93 -0.71
CA ASN A 74 -18.40 -14.73 0.37
C ASN A 74 -19.82 -14.54 -0.14
N SER A 75 -19.95 -14.12 -1.37
CA SER A 75 -21.24 -13.67 -1.84
C SER A 75 -22.07 -14.76 -2.43
N GLY A 76 -21.50 -15.86 -2.87
CA GLY A 76 -22.31 -16.92 -3.45
C GLY A 76 -23.60 -16.42 -4.07
N VAL A 77 -24.02 -15.20 -4.05
CA VAL A 77 -25.26 -14.68 -4.59
C VAL A 77 -25.51 -13.18 -4.51
N ALA A 78 -26.58 -12.80 -5.06
CA ALA A 78 -27.32 -11.56 -5.27
C ALA A 78 -27.31 -10.48 -4.15
N ARG A 79 -26.79 -10.74 -3.00
CA ARG A 79 -26.50 -9.73 -1.98
C ARG A 79 -25.30 -8.87 -2.32
N VAL A 80 -24.66 -9.25 -3.37
CA VAL A 80 -23.36 -8.77 -3.76
C VAL A 80 -23.39 -7.36 -4.30
N SER A 81 -24.42 -6.99 -5.01
CA SER A 81 -24.41 -5.68 -5.67
C SER A 81 -24.43 -4.52 -4.69
N ALA A 82 -25.20 -4.61 -3.60
CA ALA A 82 -25.21 -3.58 -2.57
C ALA A 82 -23.96 -3.63 -1.69
N GLY A 83 -23.53 -4.84 -1.32
CA GLY A 83 -22.30 -5.04 -0.53
C GLY A 83 -21.04 -4.69 -1.28
N ALA A 84 -20.97 -5.00 -2.57
CA ALA A 84 -19.83 -4.68 -3.41
C ALA A 84 -19.65 -3.16 -3.57
N HIS A 85 -20.72 -2.42 -3.77
CA HIS A 85 -20.67 -0.95 -3.83
C HIS A 85 -20.19 -0.32 -2.53
N GLU A 86 -20.62 -0.87 -1.42
CA GLU A 86 -20.17 -0.36 -0.13
C GLU A 86 -18.70 -0.70 0.15
N MET A 87 -18.26 -1.89 -0.24
CA MET A 87 -16.84 -2.28 -0.14
C MET A 87 -15.98 -1.43 -1.08
N GLU A 88 -16.43 -1.16 -2.28
CA GLU A 88 -15.72 -0.27 -3.21
C GLU A 88 -15.60 1.15 -2.64
N ARG A 89 -16.66 1.66 -2.02
CA ARG A 89 -16.61 2.97 -1.37
C ARG A 89 -15.62 2.98 -0.22
N ARG A 90 -15.62 1.96 0.61
CA ARG A 90 -14.68 1.85 1.74
C ARG A 90 -13.24 1.69 1.26
N ALA A 91 -13.03 0.91 0.22
CA ALA A 91 -11.71 0.75 -0.37
C ALA A 91 -11.21 2.07 -0.98
N ALA A 92 -12.04 2.75 -1.76
CA ALA A 92 -11.72 4.04 -2.33
C ALA A 92 -11.43 5.09 -1.25
N PHE A 93 -12.21 5.10 -0.17
CA PHE A 93 -12.00 6.00 0.94
C PHE A 93 -10.68 5.69 1.68
N ALA A 94 -10.39 4.43 1.91
CA ALA A 94 -9.15 4.01 2.56
C ALA A 94 -7.92 4.35 1.71
N ILE A 95 -8.02 4.18 0.40
CA ILE A 95 -6.95 4.54 -0.54
C ILE A 95 -6.74 6.06 -0.55
N THR A 96 -7.80 6.84 -0.58
CA THR A 96 -7.74 8.30 -0.54
C THR A 96 -7.12 8.77 0.78
N ASP A 97 -7.51 8.17 1.90
CA ASP A 97 -6.96 8.47 3.21
C ASP A 97 -5.48 8.12 3.30
N ALA A 98 -5.10 6.95 2.80
CA ALA A 98 -3.70 6.51 2.76
C ALA A 98 -2.86 7.44 1.87
N ALA A 99 -3.38 7.83 0.71
CA ALA A 99 -2.72 8.76 -0.19
C ALA A 99 -2.55 10.14 0.47
N ALA A 100 -3.58 10.63 1.17
CA ALA A 100 -3.51 11.88 1.90
C ALA A 100 -2.48 11.84 3.03
N ARG A 101 -2.38 10.71 3.73
CA ARG A 101 -1.35 10.51 4.75
C ARG A 101 0.05 10.49 4.16
N LEU A 102 0.22 9.83 3.03
CA LEU A 102 1.48 9.80 2.29
C LEU A 102 1.88 11.21 1.83
N GLU A 103 0.96 11.98 1.29
CA GLU A 103 1.21 13.36 0.89
C GLU A 103 1.64 14.22 2.07
N ARG A 104 1.01 14.07 3.23
CA ARG A 104 1.40 14.78 4.44
C ARG A 104 2.81 14.42 4.89
N LEU A 105 3.18 13.14 4.82
CA LEU A 105 4.50 12.66 5.17
C LEU A 105 5.56 13.21 4.21
N LEU A 106 5.25 13.21 2.92
CA LEU A 106 6.14 13.75 1.88
C LEU A 106 6.22 15.27 1.95
N GLY A 107 5.11 15.93 2.28
CA GLY A 107 5.08 17.38 2.46
C GLY A 107 5.75 17.87 3.74
N ALA A 108 5.89 17.02 4.74
CA ALA A 108 6.55 17.33 6.00
C ALA A 108 8.07 17.16 5.93
N SER A 109 8.56 16.61 4.85
CA SER A 109 10.00 16.51 4.61
C SER A 109 10.49 17.67 3.74
#